data_f54a169784870068b86369ea276d467a
#
_entry.id   f54a169784870068b86369ea276d467a
#
_cell.length_a   1.000
_cell.length_b   1.000
_cell.length_c   1.000
_cell.angle_alpha   90.00
_cell.angle_beta   90.00
_cell.angle_gamma   90.00
#
_symmetry.space_group_name_H-M   'P 1'
#
loop_
_entity.id
_entity.type
_entity.pdbx_description
1 polymer ?
#
loop_
_entity_poly.entity_id
_entity_poly.type
_entity_poly.pdbx_seq_one_letter_code
_entity_poly.pdbx_strand_id
1 'polypeptide(L)'
;TLISPGVLARENDQSFIQNAPAEFGAAVIGPTVKGPVRVPTLVTSYSSYINIFGGAAESGSIDYGYLTNVAANNYFRQGGTTLLTTRVTHGSFSSAFTSGSTAGSGNSGILNTATSESFQLETISEGAIMNNYQAADSANGTLDSGSVDNVRWEISGVNTGSGTFSLIVRQGNDTATQKNILETFNNLSLDPFQDNYVEKAIGNQKNTLRTDSDGVVYLQTTGSYVNKSRYVRVKQVLRPTPQFFNNAGTPASSSAGIPFVDFIPVAGSGSFISGSGENFPSATSPAKFNENITNGNIQGLTATDYSSSISLLNNKDDYNFNVITMPGLTNNFAAHATQINSLVSLAENRQDCIAVIDVQAYGATVSAVTTQAATFDSSYAAAYWPWVQATDPSSGQIVWAPASAFIPGVYSFTDQSSEPWFAPAGMIRGALGNVIQAERKLTSSQRDTLYSANVNPIASFPGRGVVVFGQKTLQKRASALDRVNVRRLLIAVKSFISQIADNLVFEQN
;
A
#
# COMPACT_ATOMS: atom_id res chain seq x y z
N THR A 1 48.82 20.61 -11.27
CA THR A 1 49.38 21.01 -9.98
C THR A 1 49.61 22.51 -10.02
N LEU A 2 48.89 23.29 -9.21
CA LEU A 2 49.16 24.71 -9.02
C LEU A 2 50.43 24.86 -8.19
N ILE A 3 51.38 25.59 -8.71
CA ILE A 3 52.69 25.85 -8.05
C ILE A 3 52.64 27.18 -7.24
N SER A 4 51.66 28.04 -7.49
CA SER A 4 51.41 29.29 -6.75
C SER A 4 50.05 29.29 -6.08
N PRO A 5 49.83 30.12 -5.04
CA PRO A 5 48.51 30.22 -4.41
C PRO A 5 47.44 30.60 -5.44
N GLY A 6 46.41 29.77 -5.58
CA GLY A 6 45.29 29.98 -6.49
C GLY A 6 44.15 29.03 -6.19
N VAL A 7 42.96 29.37 -6.65
CA VAL A 7 41.77 28.51 -6.54
C VAL A 7 41.69 27.67 -7.82
N LEU A 8 41.72 26.36 -7.68
CA LEU A 8 41.44 25.42 -8.75
C LEU A 8 40.00 24.96 -8.66
N ALA A 9 39.15 25.51 -9.51
CA ALA A 9 37.82 24.94 -9.71
C ALA A 9 37.97 23.71 -10.61
N ARG A 10 37.47 22.59 -10.16
CA ARG A 10 37.36 21.36 -10.95
C ARG A 10 35.89 21.07 -11.17
N GLU A 11 35.51 21.00 -12.41
CA GLU A 11 34.23 20.46 -12.81
C GLU A 11 34.35 18.94 -12.75
N ASN A 12 33.45 18.30 -12.07
CA ASN A 12 33.36 16.85 -11.97
C ASN A 12 32.05 16.44 -12.64
N ASP A 13 32.17 16.01 -13.88
CA ASP A 13 31.04 15.47 -14.63
C ASP A 13 30.64 14.11 -14.03
N GLN A 14 29.41 14.03 -13.48
CA GLN A 14 28.83 12.83 -12.93
C GLN A 14 27.75 12.21 -13.85
N SER A 15 27.67 12.67 -15.10
CA SER A 15 26.69 12.18 -16.09
C SER A 15 26.83 10.69 -16.42
N PHE A 16 27.92 10.04 -16.03
CA PHE A 16 28.15 8.60 -16.20
C PHE A 16 27.77 7.75 -14.98
N ILE A 17 27.15 8.31 -13.95
CA ILE A 17 26.58 7.49 -12.88
C ILE A 17 25.37 6.78 -13.46
N GLN A 18 25.57 5.56 -13.95
CA GLN A 18 24.46 4.66 -14.30
C GLN A 18 23.72 4.34 -13.03
N ASN A 19 22.55 4.92 -12.86
CA ASN A 19 21.59 4.39 -11.91
C ASN A 19 21.27 2.96 -12.37
N ALA A 20 21.40 1.99 -11.46
CA ALA A 20 20.92 0.65 -11.74
C ALA A 20 19.44 0.75 -12.19
N PRO A 21 19.02 -0.03 -13.19
CA PRO A 21 17.63 -0.04 -13.62
C PRO A 21 16.73 -0.20 -12.40
N ALA A 22 15.72 0.64 -12.26
CA ALA A 22 14.76 0.51 -11.18
C ALA A 22 14.15 -0.90 -11.24
N GLU A 23 14.19 -1.65 -10.14
CA GLU A 23 13.56 -2.97 -10.09
C GLU A 23 12.07 -2.83 -10.39
N PHE A 24 11.61 -3.55 -11.40
CA PHE A 24 10.22 -3.58 -11.79
C PHE A 24 9.43 -4.43 -10.78
N GLY A 25 8.47 -3.80 -10.12
CA GLY A 25 7.55 -4.45 -9.19
C GLY A 25 6.19 -4.72 -9.79
N ALA A 26 5.32 -5.34 -9.01
CA ALA A 26 3.90 -5.46 -9.31
C ALA A 26 3.11 -4.33 -8.64
N ALA A 27 1.95 -3.99 -9.21
CA ALA A 27 0.97 -3.10 -8.60
C ALA A 27 -0.32 -3.86 -8.28
N VAL A 28 -0.84 -3.65 -7.08
CA VAL A 28 -2.11 -4.23 -6.63
C VAL A 28 -3.02 -3.11 -6.13
N ILE A 29 -4.23 -3.06 -6.67
CA ILE A 29 -5.27 -2.13 -6.26
C ILE A 29 -6.38 -2.91 -5.57
N GLY A 30 -6.75 -2.53 -4.36
CA GLY A 30 -7.84 -3.19 -3.65
C GLY A 30 -8.04 -2.72 -2.21
N PRO A 31 -9.05 -3.28 -1.52
CA PRO A 31 -9.30 -2.97 -0.12
C PRO A 31 -8.21 -3.55 0.78
N THR A 32 -7.95 -2.84 1.88
CA THR A 32 -7.04 -3.26 2.95
C THR A 32 -7.60 -2.85 4.30
N VAL A 33 -7.13 -3.48 5.37
CA VAL A 33 -7.61 -3.24 6.73
C VAL A 33 -7.35 -1.81 7.19
N LYS A 34 -6.13 -1.33 6.95
CA LYS A 34 -5.66 0.02 7.32
C LYS A 34 -4.77 0.58 6.21
N GLY A 35 -4.14 1.70 6.44
CA GLY A 35 -3.20 2.34 5.51
C GLY A 35 -3.73 3.63 4.90
N PRO A 36 -2.89 4.35 4.16
CA PRO A 36 -3.28 5.59 3.49
C PRO A 36 -4.25 5.29 2.35
N VAL A 37 -5.33 6.08 2.26
CA VAL A 37 -6.39 5.87 1.25
C VAL A 37 -6.00 6.50 -0.07
N ARG A 38 -6.06 5.72 -1.15
CA ARG A 38 -5.77 6.15 -2.54
C ARG A 38 -4.36 6.72 -2.73
N VAL A 39 -3.43 6.39 -1.83
CA VAL A 39 -2.02 6.76 -1.96
C VAL A 39 -1.22 5.51 -2.30
N PRO A 40 -0.72 5.39 -3.54
CA PRO A 40 0.14 4.26 -3.92
C PRO A 40 1.37 4.23 -3.02
N THR A 41 1.54 3.13 -2.33
CA THR A 41 2.61 2.96 -1.34
C THR A 41 3.46 1.75 -1.71
N LEU A 42 4.76 1.98 -1.84
CA LEU A 42 5.72 0.94 -2.13
C LEU A 42 6.03 0.12 -0.87
N VAL A 43 5.90 -1.18 -0.96
CA VAL A 43 6.29 -2.14 0.08
C VAL A 43 7.31 -3.12 -0.46
N THR A 44 8.30 -3.48 0.36
CA THR A 44 9.45 -4.32 -0.04
C THR A 44 9.47 -5.69 0.63
N SER A 45 8.49 -5.96 1.48
CA SER A 45 8.34 -7.25 2.15
C SER A 45 6.90 -7.44 2.62
N TYR A 46 6.50 -8.69 2.85
CA TYR A 46 5.18 -8.98 3.41
C TYR A 46 5.01 -8.41 4.83
N SER A 47 6.06 -8.41 5.65
CA SER A 47 6.02 -7.78 6.98
C SER A 47 5.82 -6.25 6.88
N SER A 48 6.45 -5.59 5.91
CA SER A 48 6.21 -4.18 5.63
C SER A 48 4.77 -3.92 5.17
N TYR A 49 4.21 -4.82 4.34
CA TYR A 49 2.81 -4.76 3.94
C TYR A 49 1.87 -4.84 5.15
N ILE A 50 2.05 -5.84 6.03
CA ILE A 50 1.21 -6.00 7.24
C ILE A 50 1.31 -4.78 8.16
N ASN A 51 2.48 -4.22 8.33
CA ASN A 51 2.66 -3.04 9.17
C ASN A 51 1.89 -1.81 8.65
N ILE A 52 1.84 -1.62 7.33
CA ILE A 52 1.20 -0.47 6.69
C ILE A 52 -0.29 -0.72 6.42
N PHE A 53 -0.65 -1.89 5.88
CA PHE A 53 -1.98 -2.18 5.35
C PHE A 53 -2.81 -3.15 6.21
N GLY A 54 -2.19 -3.77 7.21
CA GLY A 54 -2.83 -4.78 8.05
C GLY A 54 -3.00 -6.13 7.33
N GLY A 55 -3.38 -7.14 8.09
CA GLY A 55 -3.62 -8.49 7.57
C GLY A 55 -5.10 -8.83 7.50
N ALA A 56 -5.68 -9.08 8.65
CA ALA A 56 -7.11 -9.26 8.84
C ALA A 56 -7.59 -8.31 9.94
N ALA A 57 -8.76 -7.75 9.78
CA ALA A 57 -9.41 -6.93 10.80
C ALA A 57 -10.31 -7.80 11.65
N GLU A 58 -10.22 -7.66 12.95
CA GLU A 58 -11.16 -8.26 13.89
C GLU A 58 -12.42 -7.40 14.01
N SER A 59 -13.58 -8.00 13.77
CA SER A 59 -14.87 -7.39 14.07
C SER A 59 -15.71 -8.37 14.91
N GLY A 60 -15.74 -8.16 16.21
CA GLY A 60 -16.33 -9.10 17.16
C GLY A 60 -15.48 -10.37 17.28
N SER A 61 -16.04 -11.53 16.93
CA SER A 61 -15.32 -12.82 16.93
C SER A 61 -14.90 -13.27 15.53
N ILE A 62 -14.83 -12.35 14.57
CA ILE A 62 -14.68 -12.67 13.16
C ILE A 62 -13.52 -11.87 12.58
N ASP A 63 -12.56 -12.60 11.98
CA ASP A 63 -11.45 -12.02 11.24
C ASP A 63 -11.83 -11.80 9.77
N TYR A 64 -11.68 -10.56 9.30
CA TYR A 64 -11.86 -10.19 7.91
C TYR A 64 -10.53 -10.06 7.19
N GLY A 65 -10.26 -10.96 6.24
CA GLY A 65 -9.19 -10.82 5.28
C GLY A 65 -9.66 -10.20 3.97
N TYR A 66 -8.70 -9.67 3.22
CA TYR A 66 -8.93 -9.14 1.87
C TYR A 66 -8.09 -9.88 0.83
N LEU A 67 -8.61 -9.99 -0.40
CA LEU A 67 -7.88 -10.57 -1.53
C LEU A 67 -6.56 -9.84 -1.80
N THR A 68 -6.48 -8.55 -1.50
CA THR A 68 -5.25 -7.75 -1.60
C THR A 68 -4.15 -8.30 -0.69
N ASN A 69 -4.50 -8.74 0.54
CA ASN A 69 -3.56 -9.37 1.46
C ASN A 69 -3.08 -10.74 0.94
N VAL A 70 -3.99 -11.55 0.40
CA VAL A 70 -3.63 -12.84 -0.23
C VAL A 70 -2.67 -12.61 -1.39
N ALA A 71 -2.94 -11.62 -2.24
CA ALA A 71 -2.10 -11.27 -3.38
C ALA A 71 -0.70 -10.79 -2.93
N ALA A 72 -0.63 -9.90 -1.95
CA ALA A 72 0.64 -9.42 -1.40
C ALA A 72 1.47 -10.54 -0.79
N ASN A 73 0.85 -11.40 0.04
CA ASN A 73 1.53 -12.55 0.62
C ASN A 73 2.09 -13.49 -0.44
N ASN A 74 1.26 -13.85 -1.43
CA ASN A 74 1.68 -14.75 -2.49
C ASN A 74 2.82 -14.13 -3.33
N TYR A 75 2.74 -12.84 -3.64
CA TYR A 75 3.75 -12.13 -4.40
C TYR A 75 5.13 -12.21 -3.72
N PHE A 76 5.21 -11.86 -2.43
CA PHE A 76 6.48 -11.90 -1.69
C PHE A 76 6.98 -13.34 -1.43
N ARG A 77 6.10 -14.29 -1.21
CA ARG A 77 6.48 -15.71 -1.05
C ARG A 77 7.02 -16.34 -2.33
N GLN A 78 6.63 -15.84 -3.48
CA GLN A 78 7.14 -16.24 -4.80
C GLN A 78 8.39 -15.45 -5.21
N GLY A 79 8.94 -14.63 -4.30
CA GLY A 79 10.18 -13.92 -4.52
C GLY A 79 10.01 -12.49 -5.03
N GLY A 80 8.82 -11.90 -4.97
CA GLY A 80 8.62 -10.49 -5.29
C GLY A 80 9.48 -9.58 -4.40
N THR A 81 10.09 -8.57 -4.99
CA THR A 81 10.98 -7.62 -4.30
C THR A 81 10.27 -6.33 -3.93
N THR A 82 9.43 -5.83 -4.82
CA THR A 82 8.71 -4.55 -4.66
C THR A 82 7.26 -4.69 -5.08
N LEU A 83 6.34 -4.24 -4.25
CA LEU A 83 4.91 -4.23 -4.52
C LEU A 83 4.34 -2.83 -4.28
N LEU A 84 3.75 -2.24 -5.32
CA LEU A 84 3.02 -0.98 -5.20
C LEU A 84 1.58 -1.29 -4.82
N THR A 85 1.21 -1.01 -3.58
CA THR A 85 -0.14 -1.27 -3.08
C THR A 85 -0.93 0.03 -3.02
N THR A 86 -2.12 0.04 -3.62
CA THR A 86 -3.04 1.19 -3.56
C THR A 86 -4.32 0.76 -2.86
N ARG A 87 -4.53 1.30 -1.66
CA ARG A 87 -5.74 1.07 -0.88
C ARG A 87 -6.93 1.77 -1.50
N VAL A 88 -7.99 1.04 -1.79
CA VAL A 88 -9.29 1.57 -2.20
C VAL A 88 -10.28 1.46 -1.06
N THR A 89 -11.15 2.46 -0.93
CA THR A 89 -12.17 2.53 0.13
C THR A 89 -13.48 3.03 -0.45
N HIS A 90 -14.58 2.61 0.17
CA HIS A 90 -15.92 3.14 -0.13
C HIS A 90 -16.23 4.31 0.80
N GLY A 91 -16.71 5.41 0.25
CA GLY A 91 -17.04 6.61 1.03
C GLY A 91 -15.83 7.44 1.48
N SER A 92 -16.05 8.27 2.50
CA SER A 92 -15.05 9.20 3.03
C SER A 92 -14.30 8.61 4.21
N PHE A 93 -12.98 8.76 4.19
CA PHE A 93 -12.08 8.33 5.26
C PHE A 93 -11.31 9.53 5.81
N SER A 94 -10.99 9.47 7.11
CA SER A 94 -10.10 10.44 7.75
C SER A 94 -9.14 9.77 8.71
N SER A 95 -7.98 10.41 8.90
CA SER A 95 -7.01 10.04 9.94
C SER A 95 -7.58 10.25 11.33
N ALA A 96 -7.22 9.39 12.26
CA ALA A 96 -7.41 9.67 13.67
C ALA A 96 -6.31 10.63 14.17
N PHE A 97 -6.61 11.44 15.19
CA PHE A 97 -5.65 12.40 15.71
C PHE A 97 -5.72 12.53 17.23
N THR A 98 -4.68 13.06 17.82
CA THR A 98 -4.64 13.42 19.23
C THR A 98 -5.45 14.69 19.40
N SER A 99 -6.50 14.66 20.21
CA SER A 99 -7.33 15.84 20.47
C SER A 99 -7.45 16.08 21.97
N GLY A 100 -7.27 17.33 22.33
CA GLY A 100 -7.19 17.79 23.70
C GLY A 100 -8.34 17.42 24.59
N SER A 101 -8.03 17.21 25.70
CA SER A 101 -8.47 17.07 27.00
C SER A 101 -9.90 17.15 27.34
N THR A 102 -10.40 16.34 28.04
CA THR A 102 -11.00 16.79 29.31
C THR A 102 -10.89 15.70 30.35
N ALA A 103 -10.63 16.08 31.53
CA ALA A 103 -10.67 15.18 32.68
C ALA A 103 -11.93 14.33 32.61
N GLY A 104 -11.77 13.02 32.45
CA GLY A 104 -12.88 12.05 32.45
C GLY A 104 -12.99 11.14 31.24
N SER A 105 -12.37 11.42 30.12
CA SER A 105 -12.48 10.56 28.92
C SER A 105 -11.13 10.16 28.32
N GLY A 106 -10.19 9.76 29.16
CA GLY A 106 -8.89 9.30 28.71
C GLY A 106 -8.07 10.39 27.99
N ASN A 107 -6.79 10.43 28.24
CA ASN A 107 -5.88 11.46 27.75
C ASN A 107 -5.58 11.23 26.27
N SER A 108 -6.41 11.75 25.35
CA SER A 108 -6.20 11.63 23.91
C SER A 108 -5.23 12.67 23.36
N GLY A 109 -5.06 13.81 24.06
CA GLY A 109 -4.20 14.92 23.63
C GLY A 109 -2.83 14.93 24.29
N ILE A 110 -1.84 15.46 23.58
CA ILE A 110 -0.50 15.71 24.10
C ILE A 110 -0.51 17.07 24.79
N LEU A 111 -0.62 17.04 26.09
CA LEU A 111 -0.88 18.21 26.91
C LEU A 111 0.37 18.83 27.48
N ASN A 112 0.38 20.16 27.64
CA ASN A 112 1.32 20.87 28.50
C ASN A 112 0.88 20.85 29.98
N THR A 113 1.68 21.45 30.85
CA THR A 113 1.39 21.53 32.30
C THR A 113 0.09 22.25 32.64
N ALA A 114 -0.42 23.09 31.74
CA ALA A 114 -1.60 23.92 31.95
C ALA A 114 -2.88 23.38 31.31
N THR A 115 -2.93 22.10 30.98
CA THR A 115 -4.11 21.44 30.36
C THR A 115 -4.45 21.89 28.94
N SER A 116 -3.51 22.55 28.27
CA SER A 116 -3.61 22.88 26.84
C SER A 116 -2.75 21.96 26.00
N GLU A 117 -3.10 21.79 24.74
CA GLU A 117 -2.31 20.96 23.84
C GLU A 117 -1.00 21.64 23.40
N SER A 118 0.12 20.94 23.48
CA SER A 118 1.42 21.37 22.98
C SER A 118 1.49 21.23 21.45
N PHE A 119 1.16 20.07 20.95
CA PHE A 119 1.07 19.75 19.52
C PHE A 119 0.11 18.57 19.30
N GLN A 120 -0.29 18.38 18.05
CA GLN A 120 -1.17 17.29 17.66
C GLN A 120 -0.46 16.37 16.68
N LEU A 121 -0.68 15.06 16.86
CA LEU A 121 -0.33 14.03 15.90
C LEU A 121 -1.59 13.55 15.18
N GLU A 122 -1.44 13.11 13.95
CA GLU A 122 -2.46 12.34 13.24
C GLU A 122 -1.86 11.06 12.68
N THR A 123 -2.68 10.02 12.53
CA THR A 123 -2.26 8.75 11.96
C THR A 123 -2.10 8.87 10.43
N ILE A 124 -1.08 8.21 9.87
CA ILE A 124 -0.90 8.10 8.42
C ILE A 124 -2.00 7.20 7.83
N SER A 125 -2.31 6.12 8.53
CA SER A 125 -3.47 5.27 8.19
C SER A 125 -4.78 5.99 8.49
N GLU A 126 -5.76 5.81 7.61
CA GLU A 126 -7.07 6.44 7.70
C GLU A 126 -8.15 5.39 8.01
N GLY A 127 -9.20 5.81 8.71
CA GLY A 127 -10.36 4.98 9.06
C GLY A 127 -10.66 4.92 10.55
N ALA A 128 -11.87 4.51 10.89
CA ALA A 128 -12.33 4.35 12.27
C ALA A 128 -11.52 3.30 13.06
N ILE A 129 -10.89 2.35 12.37
CA ILE A 129 -10.00 1.35 12.97
C ILE A 129 -8.81 1.98 13.72
N MET A 130 -8.44 3.22 13.37
CA MET A 130 -7.34 3.93 14.02
C MET A 130 -7.74 4.53 15.38
N ASN A 131 -9.03 4.56 15.71
CA ASN A 131 -9.51 5.03 17.01
C ASN A 131 -9.20 3.99 18.09
N ASN A 132 -8.65 4.45 19.20
CA ASN A 132 -8.38 3.59 20.36
C ASN A 132 -8.61 4.34 21.67
N TYR A 133 -9.85 4.41 22.07
CA TYR A 133 -10.26 5.08 23.30
C TYR A 133 -9.52 4.51 24.52
N GLN A 134 -9.29 5.36 25.52
CA GLN A 134 -8.87 4.93 26.83
C GLN A 134 -10.02 5.08 27.80
N ALA A 135 -10.44 3.97 28.41
CA ALA A 135 -11.40 4.04 29.51
C ALA A 135 -10.77 4.72 30.73
N ALA A 136 -11.58 5.48 31.45
CA ALA A 136 -11.14 6.18 32.65
C ALA A 136 -10.60 5.24 33.76
N ASP A 137 -10.94 3.96 33.73
CA ASP A 137 -10.69 2.96 34.77
C ASP A 137 -9.73 1.82 34.35
N SER A 138 -8.98 1.98 33.27
CA SER A 138 -8.09 0.90 32.82
C SER A 138 -6.92 0.71 33.79
N ALA A 139 -7.03 -0.25 34.70
CA ALA A 139 -5.99 -0.58 35.68
C ALA A 139 -4.63 -0.97 35.04
N ASN A 140 -4.66 -1.50 33.82
CA ASN A 140 -3.46 -1.93 33.08
C ASN A 140 -3.01 -0.92 31.98
N GLY A 141 -3.66 0.25 31.91
CA GLY A 141 -3.38 1.23 30.86
C GLY A 141 -3.73 0.75 29.45
N THR A 142 -4.61 -0.24 29.30
CA THR A 142 -5.15 -0.69 28.01
C THR A 142 -6.12 0.32 27.45
N LEU A 143 -6.20 0.38 26.11
CA LEU A 143 -7.15 1.23 25.41
C LEU A 143 -8.38 0.40 25.02
N ASP A 144 -9.60 0.94 25.17
CA ASP A 144 -10.84 0.21 24.93
C ASP A 144 -10.97 -0.40 23.54
N SER A 145 -10.52 0.34 22.52
CA SER A 145 -10.49 -0.12 21.14
C SER A 145 -9.06 -0.36 20.65
N GLY A 146 -8.16 -0.68 21.58
CA GLY A 146 -6.77 -1.02 21.26
C GLY A 146 -6.68 -2.34 20.49
N SER A 147 -6.04 -2.31 19.32
CA SER A 147 -5.83 -3.48 18.46
C SER A 147 -4.40 -3.56 17.95
N VAL A 148 -4.06 -4.65 17.29
CA VAL A 148 -2.78 -4.80 16.57
C VAL A 148 -2.66 -3.85 15.38
N ASP A 149 -3.77 -3.31 14.91
CA ASP A 149 -3.83 -2.48 13.72
C ASP A 149 -3.74 -0.98 14.00
N ASN A 150 -4.08 -0.54 15.20
CA ASN A 150 -3.95 0.87 15.58
C ASN A 150 -2.73 1.14 16.46
N VAL A 151 -2.49 2.41 16.74
CA VAL A 151 -1.32 2.88 17.47
C VAL A 151 -1.72 3.79 18.60
N ARG A 152 -0.87 3.89 19.62
CA ARG A 152 -0.97 4.86 20.72
C ARG A 152 0.35 5.62 20.87
N TRP A 153 0.28 6.76 21.52
CA TRP A 153 1.45 7.61 21.77
C TRP A 153 1.86 7.59 23.25
N GLU A 154 3.13 7.85 23.49
CA GLU A 154 3.67 8.09 24.84
C GLU A 154 4.71 9.20 24.79
N ILE A 155 4.59 10.19 25.69
CA ILE A 155 5.60 11.23 25.92
C ILE A 155 6.41 10.83 27.15
N SER A 156 7.73 10.84 27.00
CA SER A 156 8.69 10.49 28.05
C SER A 156 9.93 11.38 27.98
N GLY A 157 10.85 11.23 28.92
CA GLY A 157 12.13 11.96 28.90
C GLY A 157 11.99 13.47 28.82
N VAL A 158 10.96 14.02 29.47
CA VAL A 158 10.68 15.46 29.45
C VAL A 158 11.74 16.22 30.24
N ASN A 159 12.38 17.19 29.58
CA ASN A 159 13.35 18.07 30.16
C ASN A 159 12.93 19.53 29.94
N THR A 160 12.27 20.11 30.91
CA THR A 160 11.80 21.49 30.83
C THR A 160 12.94 22.52 30.82
N GLY A 161 14.12 22.16 31.35
CA GLY A 161 15.30 23.05 31.35
C GLY A 161 15.91 23.19 29.94
N SER A 162 15.85 22.18 29.11
CA SER A 162 16.31 22.21 27.70
C SER A 162 15.19 22.35 26.68
N GLY A 163 13.93 22.30 27.10
CA GLY A 163 12.78 22.37 26.19
C GLY A 163 12.60 21.12 25.33
N THR A 164 13.08 19.95 25.82
CA THR A 164 13.10 18.71 25.03
C THR A 164 12.30 17.60 25.67
N PHE A 165 11.83 16.66 24.83
CA PHE A 165 11.07 15.49 25.22
C PHE A 165 11.27 14.32 24.22
N SER A 166 10.77 13.15 24.54
CA SER A 166 10.75 12.01 23.64
C SER A 166 9.33 11.57 23.34
N LEU A 167 9.08 11.17 22.08
CA LEU A 167 7.84 10.57 21.63
C LEU A 167 8.09 9.10 21.33
N ILE A 168 7.24 8.23 21.87
CA ILE A 168 7.22 6.80 21.58
C ILE A 168 5.87 6.49 20.93
N VAL A 169 5.92 5.85 19.77
CA VAL A 169 4.75 5.27 19.09
C VAL A 169 4.68 3.81 19.47
N ARG A 170 3.55 3.39 20.02
CA ARG A 170 3.34 2.05 20.56
C ARG A 170 2.16 1.38 19.84
N GLN A 171 2.09 0.05 19.89
CA GLN A 171 0.94 -0.68 19.39
C GLN A 171 -0.29 -0.42 20.27
N GLY A 172 -1.48 -0.32 19.65
CA GLY A 172 -2.69 0.11 20.34
C GLY A 172 -3.18 -0.82 21.43
N ASN A 173 -2.99 -2.13 21.29
CA ASN A 173 -3.42 -3.15 22.27
C ASN A 173 -2.38 -3.49 23.33
N ASP A 174 -1.27 -2.75 23.42
CA ASP A 174 -0.28 -2.97 24.45
C ASP A 174 -0.75 -2.47 25.84
N THR A 175 -0.01 -2.80 26.89
CA THR A 175 -0.30 -2.42 28.26
C THR A 175 0.77 -1.49 28.82
N ALA A 176 0.52 -0.90 29.98
CA ALA A 176 1.51 -0.08 30.67
C ALA A 176 2.75 -0.87 31.12
N THR A 177 2.56 -2.16 31.44
CA THR A 177 3.63 -3.07 31.92
C THR A 177 4.29 -3.84 30.79
N GLN A 178 3.58 -4.08 29.71
CA GLN A 178 4.07 -4.82 28.53
C GLN A 178 3.92 -3.96 27.27
N LYS A 179 4.89 -3.08 27.09
CA LYS A 179 4.88 -2.11 25.98
C LYS A 179 5.40 -2.73 24.70
N ASN A 180 4.66 -2.60 23.62
CA ASN A 180 5.10 -2.93 22.26
C ASN A 180 5.46 -1.64 21.51
N ILE A 181 6.76 -1.31 21.50
CA ILE A 181 7.26 -0.08 20.91
C ILE A 181 7.48 -0.29 19.41
N LEU A 182 6.83 0.56 18.60
CA LEU A 182 6.96 0.55 17.15
C LEU A 182 8.03 1.54 16.67
N GLU A 183 8.03 2.76 17.21
CA GLU A 183 8.99 3.81 16.87
C GLU A 183 9.32 4.67 18.10
N THR A 184 10.52 5.23 18.13
CA THR A 184 10.96 6.14 19.18
C THR A 184 11.67 7.34 18.57
N PHE A 185 11.23 8.54 18.94
CA PHE A 185 11.83 9.81 18.56
C PHE A 185 12.33 10.50 19.83
N ASN A 186 13.65 10.59 20.00
CA ASN A 186 14.27 11.13 21.17
C ASN A 186 14.66 12.61 20.98
N ASN A 187 14.71 13.34 22.10
CA ASN A 187 15.21 14.70 22.13
C ASN A 187 14.48 15.66 21.17
N LEU A 188 13.15 15.53 21.08
CA LEU A 188 12.33 16.43 20.26
C LEU A 188 12.20 17.80 20.89
N SER A 189 12.07 18.84 20.08
CA SER A 189 11.85 20.23 20.49
C SER A 189 10.61 20.82 19.80
N LEU A 190 9.98 21.79 20.44
CA LEU A 190 8.93 22.63 19.83
C LEU A 190 9.50 23.93 19.22
N ASP A 191 10.83 24.10 19.19
CA ASP A 191 11.50 25.21 18.58
C ASP A 191 11.71 25.01 17.08
N PRO A 192 11.03 25.80 16.20
CA PRO A 192 11.11 25.62 14.75
C PRO A 192 12.52 25.83 14.16
N PHE A 193 13.38 26.52 14.89
CA PHE A 193 14.76 26.84 14.45
C PHE A 193 15.75 25.71 14.74
N GLN A 194 15.36 24.71 15.53
CA GLN A 194 16.22 23.60 15.88
C GLN A 194 16.09 22.44 14.86
N ASP A 195 17.15 21.65 14.72
CA ASP A 195 17.14 20.48 13.83
C ASP A 195 16.28 19.33 14.36
N ASN A 196 16.13 19.27 15.69
CA ASN A 196 15.26 18.31 16.38
C ASN A 196 13.81 18.81 16.54
N TYR A 197 13.41 19.83 15.79
CA TYR A 197 12.02 20.29 15.76
C TYR A 197 11.07 19.14 15.40
N VAL A 198 9.97 19.03 16.14
CA VAL A 198 9.05 17.88 16.06
C VAL A 198 8.57 17.60 14.64
N GLU A 199 8.25 18.63 13.83
CA GLU A 199 7.85 18.44 12.44
C GLU A 199 9.00 17.99 11.55
N LYS A 200 10.23 18.44 11.78
CA LYS A 200 11.42 17.97 11.03
C LYS A 200 11.79 16.54 11.40
N ALA A 201 11.59 16.17 12.66
CA ALA A 201 12.00 14.87 13.18
C ALA A 201 11.00 13.75 12.82
N ILE A 202 9.70 14.03 12.85
CA ILE A 202 8.62 13.05 12.60
C ILE A 202 8.12 13.15 11.15
N GLY A 203 7.93 14.37 10.67
CA GLY A 203 7.30 14.70 9.39
C GLY A 203 5.90 15.27 9.56
N ASN A 204 5.45 16.05 8.57
CA ASN A 204 4.12 16.65 8.54
C ASN A 204 3.48 16.59 7.14
N GLN A 205 4.06 15.84 6.21
CA GLN A 205 3.52 15.73 4.85
C GLN A 205 2.25 14.89 4.80
N LYS A 206 1.24 15.43 4.13
CA LYS A 206 -0.03 14.78 3.82
C LYS A 206 -0.27 14.77 2.32
N ASN A 207 -0.50 13.58 1.78
CA ASN A 207 -0.92 13.41 0.39
C ASN A 207 -2.43 13.40 0.31
N THR A 208 -2.98 14.19 -0.60
CA THR A 208 -4.42 14.27 -0.85
C THR A 208 -4.67 14.12 -2.35
N LEU A 209 -5.56 13.21 -2.71
CA LEU A 209 -5.95 13.01 -4.09
C LEU A 209 -6.71 14.23 -4.59
N ARG A 210 -6.30 14.75 -5.74
CA ARG A 210 -6.91 15.88 -6.43
C ARG A 210 -7.15 15.55 -7.90
N THR A 211 -8.08 16.28 -8.49
CA THR A 211 -8.31 16.25 -9.94
C THR A 211 -8.19 17.69 -10.43
N ASP A 212 -7.38 17.91 -11.44
CA ASP A 212 -7.23 19.23 -12.04
C ASP A 212 -8.40 19.60 -12.98
N SER A 213 -8.34 20.77 -13.62
CA SER A 213 -9.36 21.26 -14.56
C SER A 213 -9.45 20.41 -15.83
N ASP A 214 -8.40 19.71 -16.18
CA ASP A 214 -8.32 18.86 -17.38
C ASP A 214 -8.75 17.41 -17.09
N GLY A 215 -9.13 17.12 -15.84
CA GLY A 215 -9.56 15.80 -15.38
C GLY A 215 -8.42 14.86 -15.00
N VAL A 216 -7.17 15.35 -14.93
CA VAL A 216 -6.02 14.55 -14.52
C VAL A 216 -6.01 14.38 -13.01
N VAL A 217 -5.90 13.13 -12.57
CA VAL A 217 -5.86 12.78 -11.14
C VAL A 217 -4.40 12.75 -10.68
N TYR A 218 -4.11 13.46 -9.59
CA TYR A 218 -2.76 13.54 -9.02
C TYR A 218 -2.80 13.60 -7.49
N LEU A 219 -1.66 13.36 -6.85
CA LEU A 219 -1.49 13.53 -5.41
C LEU A 219 -0.90 14.91 -5.11
N GLN A 220 -1.67 15.72 -4.39
CA GLN A 220 -1.19 16.99 -3.84
C GLN A 220 -0.55 16.70 -2.48
N THR A 221 0.75 16.96 -2.34
CA THR A 221 1.47 16.90 -1.08
C THR A 221 1.43 18.26 -0.39
N THR A 222 0.98 18.29 0.85
CA THR A 222 1.01 19.46 1.74
C THR A 222 1.89 19.15 2.93
N GLY A 223 2.49 20.19 3.55
CA GLY A 223 3.48 20.03 4.62
C GLY A 223 4.92 20.16 4.11
N SER A 224 5.80 20.71 4.95
CA SER A 224 7.17 21.08 4.56
C SER A 224 8.18 19.97 4.79
N TYR A 225 7.87 19.01 5.66
CA TYR A 225 8.83 18.01 6.12
C TYR A 225 8.34 16.59 5.78
N VAL A 226 9.21 15.84 5.09
CA VAL A 226 8.95 14.45 4.69
C VAL A 226 8.69 13.60 5.93
N ASN A 227 7.68 12.72 5.86
CA ASN A 227 7.36 11.80 6.95
C ASN A 227 8.50 10.78 7.14
N LYS A 228 9.08 10.77 8.33
CA LYS A 228 10.06 9.77 8.76
C LYS A 228 9.38 8.65 9.55
N SER A 229 8.30 8.96 10.25
CA SER A 229 7.43 7.96 10.85
C SER A 229 6.60 7.24 9.78
N ARG A 230 6.37 5.94 10.00
CA ARG A 230 5.47 5.11 9.18
C ARG A 230 4.04 5.09 9.70
N TYR A 231 3.81 5.57 10.91
CA TYR A 231 2.54 5.44 11.62
C TYR A 231 1.83 6.77 11.83
N VAL A 232 2.60 7.80 12.14
CA VAL A 232 2.06 9.11 12.52
C VAL A 232 2.77 10.24 11.79
N ARG A 233 2.12 11.40 11.74
CA ARG A 233 2.72 12.67 11.32
C ARG A 233 2.25 13.78 12.24
N VAL A 234 2.98 14.88 12.29
CA VAL A 234 2.58 16.06 13.03
C VAL A 234 1.45 16.75 12.25
N LYS A 235 0.28 16.88 12.89
CA LYS A 235 -0.85 17.60 12.32
C LYS A 235 -0.64 19.11 12.44
N GLN A 236 -0.25 19.54 13.63
CA GLN A 236 0.09 20.96 13.92
C GLN A 236 0.81 21.09 15.24
N VAL A 237 1.62 22.14 15.37
CA VAL A 237 2.22 22.58 16.64
C VAL A 237 1.41 23.76 17.15
N LEU A 238 0.78 23.62 18.32
CA LEU A 238 -0.11 24.61 18.91
C LEU A 238 0.65 25.59 19.83
N ARG A 239 1.75 25.12 20.42
CA ARG A 239 2.58 25.87 21.36
C ARG A 239 4.06 25.86 20.94
N PRO A 240 4.42 26.53 19.83
CA PRO A 240 5.83 26.63 19.42
C PRO A 240 6.64 27.43 20.41
N THR A 241 7.93 27.09 20.55
CA THR A 241 8.88 27.75 21.47
C THR A 241 10.06 28.33 20.69
N PRO A 242 9.83 29.30 19.80
CA PRO A 242 10.89 29.86 18.97
C PRO A 242 11.98 30.48 19.80
N GLN A 243 13.24 30.06 19.57
CA GLN A 243 14.38 30.50 20.39
C GLN A 243 14.13 30.21 21.88
N PHE A 244 14.01 28.94 22.23
CA PHE A 244 13.65 28.48 23.58
C PHE A 244 14.48 29.19 24.70
N PHE A 245 15.73 29.53 24.43
CA PHE A 245 16.58 30.24 25.35
C PHE A 245 16.69 31.73 24.99
N ASN A 246 16.68 32.58 26.01
CA ASN A 246 17.03 34.00 25.87
C ASN A 246 18.55 34.20 25.86
N ASN A 247 19.00 35.43 25.67
CA ASN A 247 20.44 35.78 25.63
C ASN A 247 21.19 35.50 26.95
N ALA A 248 20.49 35.30 28.06
CA ALA A 248 21.06 34.94 29.35
C ALA A 248 21.15 33.40 29.54
N GLY A 249 20.77 32.61 28.55
CA GLY A 249 20.77 31.15 28.61
C GLY A 249 19.66 30.54 29.47
N THR A 250 18.65 31.32 29.85
CA THR A 250 17.47 30.85 30.57
C THR A 250 16.27 30.69 29.61
N PRO A 251 15.30 29.84 29.92
CA PRO A 251 14.09 29.70 29.08
C PRO A 251 13.38 31.04 28.89
N ALA A 252 13.04 31.35 27.66
CA ALA A 252 12.34 32.55 27.26
C ALA A 252 10.83 32.43 27.50
N SER A 253 10.10 33.50 27.19
CA SER A 253 8.65 33.54 27.26
C SER A 253 8.05 33.94 25.92
N SER A 254 6.80 33.54 25.69
CA SER A 254 6.00 33.97 24.54
C SER A 254 5.73 35.48 24.58
N SER A 255 5.24 36.05 23.49
CA SER A 255 4.80 37.46 23.41
C SER A 255 3.69 37.79 24.42
N ALA A 256 2.93 36.80 24.89
CA ALA A 256 1.95 36.96 25.95
C ALA A 256 2.53 36.81 27.37
N GLY A 257 3.85 36.71 27.53
CA GLY A 257 4.52 36.58 28.82
C GLY A 257 4.45 35.19 29.47
N ILE A 258 3.95 34.18 28.76
CA ILE A 258 3.88 32.79 29.25
C ILE A 258 5.24 32.11 29.02
N PRO A 259 5.87 31.55 30.08
CA PRO A 259 7.17 30.88 29.94
C PRO A 259 7.11 29.70 28.95
N PHE A 260 8.12 29.53 28.11
CA PHE A 260 8.16 28.41 27.15
C PHE A 260 8.27 27.05 27.82
N VAL A 261 8.74 26.99 29.06
CA VAL A 261 8.71 25.74 29.85
C VAL A 261 7.30 25.21 30.06
N ASP A 262 6.29 26.09 30.09
CA ASP A 262 4.88 25.74 30.27
C ASP A 262 4.25 25.22 28.94
N PHE A 263 4.98 25.30 27.81
CA PHE A 263 4.53 24.77 26.51
C PHE A 263 5.02 23.35 26.26
N ILE A 264 6.03 22.91 27.02
CA ILE A 264 6.60 21.58 26.86
C ILE A 264 5.57 20.52 27.30
N PRO A 265 5.39 19.43 26.53
CA PRO A 265 4.44 18.41 26.91
C PRO A 265 4.81 17.71 28.21
N VAL A 266 3.81 17.32 28.98
CA VAL A 266 4.00 16.50 30.18
C VAL A 266 4.16 15.03 29.79
N ALA A 267 4.86 14.27 30.63
CA ALA A 267 4.98 12.83 30.47
C ALA A 267 3.61 12.16 30.63
N GLY A 268 3.32 11.23 29.74
CA GLY A 268 2.05 10.52 29.72
C GLY A 268 1.85 9.74 28.43
N SER A 269 0.80 8.95 28.36
CA SER A 269 0.43 8.20 27.16
C SER A 269 -1.05 8.40 26.86
N GLY A 270 -1.42 8.24 25.60
CA GLY A 270 -2.82 8.42 25.20
C GLY A 270 -3.14 7.76 23.87
N SER A 271 -4.36 8.06 23.43
CA SER A 271 -5.05 7.45 22.30
C SER A 271 -5.12 8.38 21.10
N PHE A 272 -5.61 7.82 19.99
CA PHE A 272 -6.06 8.54 18.80
C PHE A 272 -7.56 8.41 18.66
N ILE A 273 -8.23 9.48 18.23
CA ILE A 273 -9.70 9.56 18.10
C ILE A 273 -10.09 10.27 16.80
N SER A 274 -11.38 10.26 16.50
CA SER A 274 -11.97 11.01 15.38
C SER A 274 -11.58 10.53 13.98
N GLY A 275 -10.95 9.37 13.88
CA GLY A 275 -10.83 8.68 12.60
C GLY A 275 -12.21 8.23 12.11
N SER A 276 -12.49 8.35 10.82
CA SER A 276 -13.76 7.95 10.23
C SER A 276 -13.58 7.12 8.98
N GLY A 277 -14.60 6.33 8.68
CA GLY A 277 -14.65 5.43 7.53
C GLY A 277 -14.37 3.98 7.91
N GLU A 278 -15.25 3.09 7.44
CA GLU A 278 -15.14 1.64 7.58
C GLU A 278 -15.52 0.96 6.27
N ASN A 279 -14.80 -0.10 5.91
CA ASN A 279 -15.04 -0.88 4.70
C ASN A 279 -15.15 -2.37 4.98
N PHE A 280 -15.57 -2.76 6.16
CA PHE A 280 -15.67 -4.18 6.43
C PHE A 280 -16.84 -4.80 5.66
N PRO A 281 -16.64 -5.97 5.01
CA PRO A 281 -17.76 -6.73 4.47
C PRO A 281 -18.74 -7.06 5.58
N SER A 282 -20.02 -7.08 5.26
CA SER A 282 -21.06 -7.45 6.22
C SER A 282 -20.73 -8.78 6.91
N ALA A 283 -20.88 -8.81 8.23
CA ALA A 283 -20.40 -9.84 9.17
C ALA A 283 -20.91 -11.27 8.96
N THR A 284 -21.62 -11.58 7.89
CA THR A 284 -22.32 -12.86 7.75
C THR A 284 -21.43 -14.01 7.26
N SER A 285 -20.26 -13.76 6.69
CA SER A 285 -19.37 -14.86 6.25
C SER A 285 -17.95 -14.41 5.90
N PRO A 286 -17.03 -14.29 6.87
CA PRO A 286 -15.69 -13.74 6.64
C PRO A 286 -14.77 -14.64 5.80
N ALA A 287 -14.96 -15.96 5.83
CA ALA A 287 -14.12 -16.92 5.10
C ALA A 287 -14.47 -17.05 3.61
N LYS A 288 -15.57 -16.46 3.18
CA LYS A 288 -16.12 -16.70 1.84
C LYS A 288 -15.85 -15.49 0.94
N PHE A 289 -14.60 -15.25 0.60
CA PHE A 289 -14.18 -14.17 -0.29
C PHE A 289 -14.94 -14.20 -1.62
N ASN A 290 -15.17 -15.39 -2.17
CA ASN A 290 -15.94 -15.57 -3.40
C ASN A 290 -17.43 -15.19 -3.26
N GLU A 291 -18.04 -15.36 -2.09
CA GLU A 291 -19.43 -14.98 -1.83
C GLU A 291 -19.62 -13.48 -1.61
N ASN A 292 -18.57 -12.78 -1.18
CA ASN A 292 -18.55 -11.34 -1.01
C ASN A 292 -18.28 -10.56 -2.31
N ILE A 293 -18.19 -11.26 -3.46
CA ILE A 293 -18.00 -10.66 -4.78
C ILE A 293 -19.28 -10.86 -5.60
N THR A 294 -20.02 -9.79 -5.76
CA THR A 294 -21.25 -9.71 -6.52
C THR A 294 -21.23 -8.48 -7.42
N ASN A 295 -22.22 -8.30 -8.30
CA ASN A 295 -22.28 -7.11 -9.17
C ASN A 295 -22.18 -5.77 -8.42
N GLY A 296 -22.66 -5.67 -7.20
CA GLY A 296 -22.68 -4.44 -6.38
C GLY A 296 -21.74 -4.43 -5.19
N ASN A 297 -21.00 -5.50 -4.96
CA ASN A 297 -20.12 -5.59 -3.79
C ASN A 297 -18.81 -6.30 -4.10
N ILE A 298 -17.70 -5.69 -3.71
CA ILE A 298 -16.34 -6.21 -3.82
C ILE A 298 -15.70 -6.12 -2.45
N GLN A 299 -16.00 -7.08 -1.56
CA GLN A 299 -15.50 -7.08 -0.19
C GLN A 299 -15.76 -5.73 0.56
N GLY A 300 -16.97 -5.19 0.44
CA GLY A 300 -17.38 -3.92 1.06
C GLY A 300 -17.23 -2.68 0.18
N LEU A 301 -16.70 -2.81 -1.03
CA LEU A 301 -16.56 -1.74 -2.00
C LEU A 301 -17.53 -1.88 -3.18
N THR A 302 -17.65 -0.80 -3.95
CA THR A 302 -18.26 -0.79 -5.28
C THR A 302 -17.19 -0.68 -6.36
N ALA A 303 -17.49 -1.09 -7.57
CA ALA A 303 -16.51 -1.02 -8.66
C ALA A 303 -16.05 0.43 -8.96
N THR A 304 -16.93 1.41 -8.81
CA THR A 304 -16.61 2.83 -9.04
C THR A 304 -15.56 3.39 -8.09
N ASP A 305 -15.36 2.79 -6.93
CA ASP A 305 -14.35 3.23 -5.95
C ASP A 305 -12.92 3.08 -6.49
N TYR A 306 -12.72 2.19 -7.46
CA TYR A 306 -11.41 1.93 -8.08
C TYR A 306 -10.99 2.98 -9.12
N SER A 307 -11.94 3.75 -9.67
CA SER A 307 -11.72 4.66 -10.81
C SER A 307 -10.58 5.63 -10.60
N SER A 308 -10.55 6.29 -9.44
CA SER A 308 -9.53 7.30 -9.13
C SER A 308 -8.14 6.71 -8.97
N SER A 309 -8.04 5.50 -8.43
CA SER A 309 -6.76 4.79 -8.27
C SER A 309 -6.21 4.32 -9.61
N ILE A 310 -7.08 3.86 -10.52
CA ILE A 310 -6.69 3.51 -11.89
C ILE A 310 -6.19 4.76 -12.62
N SER A 311 -6.92 5.88 -12.53
CA SER A 311 -6.53 7.14 -13.18
C SER A 311 -5.20 7.68 -12.65
N LEU A 312 -4.98 7.60 -11.32
CA LEU A 312 -3.72 8.03 -10.70
C LEU A 312 -2.53 7.21 -11.19
N LEU A 313 -2.67 5.88 -11.27
CA LEU A 313 -1.61 4.99 -11.72
C LEU A 313 -1.36 5.03 -13.23
N ASN A 314 -2.16 5.78 -14.00
CA ASN A 314 -1.89 5.99 -15.42
C ASN A 314 -0.65 6.87 -15.66
N ASN A 315 -0.21 7.66 -14.68
CA ASN A 315 1.02 8.43 -14.76
C ASN A 315 2.24 7.52 -14.60
N LYS A 316 2.95 7.25 -15.69
CA LYS A 316 4.14 6.39 -15.74
C LYS A 316 5.39 7.05 -15.15
N ASP A 317 5.41 8.38 -15.05
CA ASP A 317 6.59 9.12 -14.58
C ASP A 317 6.67 9.08 -13.04
N ASP A 318 5.51 8.98 -12.37
CA ASP A 318 5.43 8.91 -10.90
C ASP A 318 5.45 7.47 -10.37
N TYR A 319 4.93 6.50 -11.14
CA TYR A 319 4.73 5.13 -10.66
C TYR A 319 5.30 4.11 -11.64
N ASN A 320 6.22 3.28 -11.16
CA ASN A 320 6.88 2.24 -11.95
C ASN A 320 6.44 0.84 -11.50
N PHE A 321 5.90 0.04 -12.43
CA PHE A 321 5.53 -1.37 -12.24
C PHE A 321 5.39 -2.06 -13.59
N ASN A 322 5.61 -3.38 -13.63
CA ASN A 322 5.49 -4.18 -14.85
C ASN A 322 4.26 -5.08 -14.91
N VAL A 323 3.54 -5.23 -13.81
CA VAL A 323 2.30 -6.01 -13.71
C VAL A 323 1.31 -5.25 -12.84
N ILE A 324 0.05 -5.23 -13.24
CA ILE A 324 -1.01 -4.61 -12.44
C ILE A 324 -2.22 -5.54 -12.34
N THR A 325 -2.83 -5.57 -11.16
CA THR A 325 -4.00 -6.42 -10.89
C THR A 325 -4.96 -5.77 -9.88
N MET A 326 -6.24 -6.15 -10.01
CA MET A 326 -7.33 -5.76 -9.10
C MET A 326 -8.08 -7.03 -8.65
N PRO A 327 -7.54 -7.80 -7.68
CA PRO A 327 -8.18 -9.03 -7.25
C PRO A 327 -9.58 -8.79 -6.70
N GLY A 328 -10.56 -9.54 -7.21
CA GLY A 328 -11.96 -9.41 -6.81
C GLY A 328 -12.88 -8.73 -7.82
N LEU A 329 -12.35 -7.98 -8.78
CA LEU A 329 -13.15 -7.52 -9.91
C LEU A 329 -13.20 -8.61 -10.98
N THR A 330 -14.41 -8.94 -11.45
CA THR A 330 -14.64 -9.98 -12.45
C THR A 330 -15.51 -9.46 -13.58
N ASN A 331 -15.08 -9.65 -14.84
CA ASN A 331 -15.68 -8.98 -16.00
C ASN A 331 -17.11 -9.42 -16.34
N ASN A 332 -17.57 -10.53 -15.77
CA ASN A 332 -18.96 -10.99 -15.96
C ASN A 332 -19.99 -10.10 -15.26
N PHE A 333 -19.60 -9.31 -14.30
CA PHE A 333 -20.48 -8.34 -13.66
C PHE A 333 -20.42 -6.99 -14.39
N ALA A 334 -21.58 -6.49 -14.82
CA ALA A 334 -21.66 -5.26 -15.60
C ALA A 334 -21.05 -4.05 -14.87
N ALA A 335 -21.22 -3.95 -13.53
CA ALA A 335 -20.62 -2.89 -12.75
C ALA A 335 -19.07 -2.96 -12.74
N HIS A 336 -18.48 -4.15 -12.78
CA HIS A 336 -17.03 -4.33 -12.76
C HIS A 336 -16.38 -4.14 -14.12
N ALA A 337 -17.10 -4.47 -15.21
CA ALA A 337 -16.57 -4.49 -16.57
C ALA A 337 -15.95 -3.13 -16.98
N THR A 338 -16.56 -2.03 -16.58
CA THR A 338 -16.02 -0.68 -16.85
C THR A 338 -14.63 -0.49 -16.24
N GLN A 339 -14.42 -0.92 -15.00
CA GLN A 339 -13.14 -0.74 -14.30
C GLN A 339 -12.07 -1.68 -14.84
N ILE A 340 -12.45 -2.90 -15.22
CA ILE A 340 -11.54 -3.85 -15.86
C ILE A 340 -11.10 -3.34 -17.23
N ASN A 341 -12.01 -2.79 -18.03
CA ASN A 341 -11.67 -2.15 -19.30
C ASN A 341 -10.76 -0.93 -19.09
N SER A 342 -11.00 -0.14 -18.04
CA SER A 342 -10.12 0.98 -17.67
C SER A 342 -8.72 0.51 -17.28
N LEU A 343 -8.60 -0.63 -16.57
CA LEU A 343 -7.30 -1.22 -16.24
C LEU A 343 -6.55 -1.71 -17.49
N VAL A 344 -7.26 -2.36 -18.42
CA VAL A 344 -6.66 -2.78 -19.71
C VAL A 344 -6.21 -1.57 -20.51
N SER A 345 -7.04 -0.53 -20.60
CA SER A 345 -6.69 0.72 -21.28
C SER A 345 -5.49 1.42 -20.62
N LEU A 346 -5.40 1.41 -19.30
CA LEU A 346 -4.21 1.89 -18.59
C LEU A 346 -2.94 1.16 -19.06
N ALA A 347 -2.97 -0.16 -19.12
CA ALA A 347 -1.80 -0.95 -19.57
C ALA A 347 -1.45 -0.67 -21.04
N GLU A 348 -2.45 -0.47 -21.89
CA GLU A 348 -2.27 -0.09 -23.31
C GLU A 348 -1.69 1.32 -23.48
N ASN A 349 -2.14 2.28 -22.67
CA ASN A 349 -1.64 3.65 -22.71
C ASN A 349 -0.22 3.76 -22.17
N ARG A 350 0.06 3.13 -21.06
CA ARG A 350 1.40 3.14 -20.44
C ARG A 350 2.43 2.36 -21.26
N GLN A 351 2.06 1.19 -21.77
CA GLN A 351 2.93 0.28 -22.55
C GLN A 351 4.15 -0.28 -21.79
N ASP A 352 4.20 -0.13 -20.48
CA ASP A 352 5.27 -0.58 -19.57
C ASP A 352 4.82 -1.69 -18.61
N CYS A 353 3.56 -2.09 -18.65
CA CYS A 353 3.00 -3.12 -17.77
C CYS A 353 2.02 -4.05 -18.49
N ILE A 354 1.70 -5.16 -17.82
CA ILE A 354 0.63 -6.09 -18.24
C ILE A 354 -0.45 -6.09 -17.16
N ALA A 355 -1.72 -5.95 -17.58
CA ALA A 355 -2.87 -6.12 -16.73
C ALA A 355 -3.24 -7.61 -16.60
N VAL A 356 -3.31 -8.10 -15.38
CA VAL A 356 -3.84 -9.44 -15.09
C VAL A 356 -5.27 -9.29 -14.60
N ILE A 357 -6.21 -9.87 -15.35
CA ILE A 357 -7.65 -9.70 -15.12
C ILE A 357 -8.38 -11.02 -14.90
N ASP A 358 -9.46 -10.96 -14.13
CA ASP A 358 -10.38 -12.08 -13.92
C ASP A 358 -11.63 -11.91 -14.79
N VAL A 359 -11.89 -12.85 -15.68
CA VAL A 359 -13.00 -12.76 -16.64
C VAL A 359 -14.32 -13.28 -16.09
N GLN A 360 -14.28 -14.14 -15.07
CA GLN A 360 -15.48 -14.76 -14.50
C GLN A 360 -15.40 -14.93 -13.00
N ALA A 361 -16.55 -14.83 -12.34
CA ALA A 361 -16.70 -15.14 -10.92
C ALA A 361 -16.52 -16.64 -10.63
N TYR A 362 -16.39 -16.99 -9.36
CA TYR A 362 -16.37 -18.37 -8.87
C TYR A 362 -17.60 -19.15 -9.33
N GLY A 363 -17.43 -20.41 -9.67
CA GLY A 363 -18.51 -21.28 -10.11
C GLY A 363 -18.81 -21.28 -11.62
N ALA A 364 -18.08 -20.50 -12.41
CA ALA A 364 -18.35 -20.33 -13.84
C ALA A 364 -18.07 -21.61 -14.66
N THR A 365 -18.71 -21.72 -15.84
CA THR A 365 -18.45 -22.81 -16.81
C THR A 365 -17.35 -22.39 -17.80
N VAL A 366 -16.70 -23.37 -18.45
CA VAL A 366 -15.71 -23.13 -19.51
C VAL A 366 -16.29 -22.26 -20.62
N SER A 367 -17.55 -22.52 -21.03
CA SER A 367 -18.23 -21.74 -22.07
C SER A 367 -18.42 -20.27 -21.65
N ALA A 368 -18.83 -20.01 -20.40
CA ALA A 368 -19.02 -18.67 -19.91
C ALA A 368 -17.67 -17.90 -19.88
N VAL A 369 -16.59 -18.57 -19.48
CA VAL A 369 -15.24 -17.98 -19.47
C VAL A 369 -14.76 -17.62 -20.88
N THR A 370 -14.91 -18.52 -21.84
CA THR A 370 -14.48 -18.26 -23.24
C THR A 370 -15.30 -17.16 -23.89
N THR A 371 -16.61 -17.12 -23.62
CA THR A 371 -17.50 -16.05 -24.12
C THR A 371 -17.07 -14.68 -23.56
N GLN A 372 -16.77 -14.60 -22.27
CA GLN A 372 -16.38 -13.36 -21.66
C GLN A 372 -14.96 -12.91 -22.08
N ALA A 373 -14.03 -13.84 -22.22
CA ALA A 373 -12.68 -13.55 -22.72
C ALA A 373 -12.70 -13.01 -24.16
N ALA A 374 -13.64 -13.46 -24.98
CA ALA A 374 -13.81 -13.01 -26.36
C ALA A 374 -14.22 -11.51 -26.49
N THR A 375 -14.59 -10.85 -25.40
CA THR A 375 -14.87 -9.39 -25.40
C THR A 375 -13.61 -8.54 -25.47
N PHE A 376 -12.44 -9.10 -25.12
CA PHE A 376 -11.15 -8.42 -25.13
C PHE A 376 -10.34 -8.68 -26.39
N ASP A 377 -9.53 -7.71 -26.78
CA ASP A 377 -8.52 -7.84 -27.83
C ASP A 377 -7.31 -6.96 -27.45
N SER A 378 -6.45 -7.43 -26.56
CA SER A 378 -5.30 -6.68 -26.08
C SER A 378 -4.11 -7.57 -25.83
N SER A 379 -2.94 -7.14 -26.27
CA SER A 379 -1.67 -7.79 -25.97
C SER A 379 -1.08 -7.34 -24.60
N TYR A 380 -1.68 -6.33 -23.99
CA TYR A 380 -1.29 -5.83 -22.66
C TYR A 380 -2.17 -6.37 -21.53
N ALA A 381 -3.06 -7.32 -21.83
CA ALA A 381 -3.87 -7.99 -20.84
C ALA A 381 -3.72 -9.51 -20.93
N ALA A 382 -3.80 -10.19 -19.79
CA ALA A 382 -3.78 -11.64 -19.70
C ALA A 382 -4.85 -12.11 -18.69
N ALA A 383 -5.57 -13.18 -19.04
CA ALA A 383 -6.58 -13.79 -18.18
C ALA A 383 -6.21 -15.25 -17.85
N TYR A 384 -6.53 -15.63 -16.62
CA TYR A 384 -6.25 -16.97 -16.07
C TYR A 384 -7.51 -17.53 -15.41
N TRP A 385 -7.70 -18.84 -15.51
CA TRP A 385 -8.85 -19.54 -14.93
C TRP A 385 -8.52 -21.02 -14.70
N PRO A 386 -9.10 -21.69 -13.70
CA PRO A 386 -10.14 -21.28 -12.76
C PRO A 386 -9.63 -20.58 -11.50
N TRP A 387 -10.55 -20.26 -10.59
CA TRP A 387 -10.25 -19.85 -9.22
C TRP A 387 -9.48 -20.93 -8.48
N VAL A 388 -8.72 -20.52 -7.48
CA VAL A 388 -7.90 -21.45 -6.69
C VAL A 388 -8.19 -21.28 -5.20
N GLN A 389 -7.97 -22.36 -4.47
CA GLN A 389 -8.12 -22.39 -3.02
C GLN A 389 -6.77 -22.22 -2.35
N ALA A 390 -6.69 -21.29 -1.43
CA ALA A 390 -5.48 -20.98 -0.67
C ALA A 390 -5.82 -20.69 0.79
N THR A 391 -4.81 -20.70 1.64
CA THR A 391 -4.95 -20.25 3.03
C THR A 391 -4.76 -18.74 3.09
N ASP A 392 -5.72 -18.03 3.70
CA ASP A 392 -5.53 -16.61 4.04
C ASP A 392 -4.42 -16.49 5.08
N PRO A 393 -3.37 -15.70 4.81
CA PRO A 393 -2.19 -15.66 5.66
C PRO A 393 -2.44 -15.06 7.04
N SER A 394 -3.51 -14.30 7.21
CA SER A 394 -3.79 -13.59 8.46
C SER A 394 -4.77 -14.34 9.36
N SER A 395 -5.86 -14.85 8.81
CA SER A 395 -6.87 -15.58 9.58
C SER A 395 -6.61 -17.10 9.63
N GLY A 396 -5.71 -17.61 8.77
CA GLY A 396 -5.48 -19.05 8.62
C GLY A 396 -6.63 -19.81 7.96
N GLN A 397 -7.68 -19.13 7.53
CA GLN A 397 -8.85 -19.74 6.91
C GLN A 397 -8.58 -20.13 5.46
N ILE A 398 -9.23 -21.22 5.02
CA ILE A 398 -9.15 -21.67 3.63
C ILE A 398 -10.18 -20.89 2.81
N VAL A 399 -9.71 -20.17 1.79
CA VAL A 399 -10.53 -19.25 0.97
C VAL A 399 -10.39 -19.57 -0.52
N TRP A 400 -11.43 -19.26 -1.30
CA TRP A 400 -11.35 -19.23 -2.75
C TRP A 400 -10.96 -17.83 -3.21
N ALA A 401 -9.90 -17.76 -4.00
CA ALA A 401 -9.38 -16.50 -4.54
C ALA A 401 -9.21 -16.58 -6.06
N PRO A 402 -9.38 -15.44 -6.77
CA PRO A 402 -9.23 -15.39 -8.21
C PRO A 402 -7.77 -15.56 -8.61
N ALA A 403 -7.55 -15.96 -9.86
CA ALA A 403 -6.21 -16.21 -10.39
C ALA A 403 -5.33 -14.96 -10.33
N SER A 404 -5.91 -13.78 -10.52
CA SER A 404 -5.20 -12.49 -10.49
C SER A 404 -4.45 -12.23 -9.19
N ALA A 405 -4.86 -12.81 -8.06
CA ALA A 405 -4.16 -12.72 -6.79
C ALA A 405 -2.83 -13.51 -6.76
N PHE A 406 -2.61 -14.44 -7.68
CA PHE A 406 -1.46 -15.35 -7.67
C PHE A 406 -0.49 -15.10 -8.82
N ILE A 407 -0.97 -14.65 -9.97
CA ILE A 407 -0.18 -14.53 -11.19
C ILE A 407 0.98 -13.53 -11.08
N PRO A 408 0.86 -12.37 -10.40
CA PRO A 408 2.02 -11.49 -10.19
C PRO A 408 3.18 -12.20 -9.48
N GLY A 409 2.88 -13.11 -8.55
CA GLY A 409 3.89 -13.96 -7.91
C GLY A 409 4.55 -14.94 -8.88
N VAL A 410 3.80 -15.56 -9.79
CA VAL A 410 4.36 -16.45 -10.82
C VAL A 410 5.30 -15.69 -11.77
N TYR A 411 4.95 -14.46 -12.10
CA TYR A 411 5.82 -13.61 -12.92
C TYR A 411 7.10 -13.26 -12.18
N SER A 412 7.00 -12.87 -10.92
CA SER A 412 8.15 -12.57 -10.09
C SER A 412 9.07 -13.78 -9.89
N PHE A 413 8.49 -14.97 -9.64
CA PHE A 413 9.28 -16.21 -9.55
C PHE A 413 10.02 -16.51 -10.87
N THR A 414 9.39 -16.26 -12.01
CA THR A 414 10.03 -16.44 -13.31
C THR A 414 11.19 -15.45 -13.50
N ASP A 415 11.02 -14.21 -13.08
CA ASP A 415 12.04 -13.16 -13.20
C ASP A 415 13.27 -13.45 -12.33
N GLN A 416 13.06 -14.00 -11.15
CA GLN A 416 14.15 -14.38 -10.24
C GLN A 416 14.86 -15.70 -10.61
N SER A 417 14.07 -16.71 -11.02
CA SER A 417 14.62 -18.03 -11.34
C SER A 417 15.20 -18.13 -12.75
N SER A 418 14.85 -17.20 -13.62
CA SER A 418 15.22 -17.17 -15.03
C SER A 418 15.34 -15.71 -15.48
N GLU A 419 14.54 -15.29 -16.45
CA GLU A 419 14.54 -13.94 -16.99
C GLU A 419 13.09 -13.54 -17.37
N PRO A 420 12.74 -12.25 -17.47
CA PRO A 420 11.39 -11.80 -17.80
C PRO A 420 10.82 -12.32 -19.13
N TRP A 421 11.68 -12.72 -20.05
CA TRP A 421 11.28 -13.28 -21.36
C TRP A 421 11.09 -14.79 -21.38
N PHE A 422 11.29 -15.48 -20.27
CA PHE A 422 10.90 -16.87 -20.15
C PHE A 422 9.41 -17.01 -19.92
N ALA A 423 8.83 -18.14 -20.35
CA ALA A 423 7.43 -18.41 -20.17
C ALA A 423 7.08 -18.60 -18.68
N PRO A 424 6.20 -17.76 -18.10
CA PRO A 424 5.74 -17.90 -16.72
C PRO A 424 4.66 -18.97 -16.63
N ALA A 425 4.96 -20.18 -17.06
CA ALA A 425 4.03 -21.30 -17.16
C ALA A 425 4.78 -22.63 -17.13
N GLY A 426 4.04 -23.71 -16.97
CA GLY A 426 4.54 -25.08 -16.97
C GLY A 426 4.90 -25.59 -15.58
N MET A 427 5.46 -26.79 -15.53
CA MET A 427 5.65 -27.56 -14.29
C MET A 427 6.69 -26.98 -13.32
N ILE A 428 7.56 -26.11 -13.80
CA ILE A 428 8.65 -25.52 -13.00
C ILE A 428 8.28 -24.07 -12.66
N ARG A 429 8.16 -23.19 -13.66
CA ARG A 429 7.93 -21.77 -13.47
C ARG A 429 6.49 -21.37 -13.22
N GLY A 430 5.54 -22.22 -13.62
CA GLY A 430 4.10 -21.97 -13.40
C GLY A 430 3.54 -22.56 -12.11
N ALA A 431 4.35 -23.08 -11.21
CA ALA A 431 3.86 -23.71 -9.98
C ALA A 431 3.27 -22.66 -9.01
N LEU A 432 2.09 -22.97 -8.47
CA LEU A 432 1.40 -22.15 -7.48
C LEU A 432 1.65 -22.74 -6.07
N GLY A 433 2.72 -22.31 -5.43
CA GLY A 433 3.25 -22.93 -4.20
C GLY A 433 2.34 -22.82 -2.96
N ASN A 434 1.40 -21.87 -2.93
CA ASN A 434 0.50 -21.62 -1.79
C ASN A 434 -0.95 -22.01 -2.07
N VAL A 435 -1.18 -22.75 -3.13
CA VAL A 435 -2.51 -23.16 -3.58
C VAL A 435 -2.76 -24.62 -3.18
N ILE A 436 -3.90 -24.86 -2.55
CA ILE A 436 -4.34 -26.20 -2.10
C ILE A 436 -4.90 -26.97 -3.29
N GLN A 437 -5.82 -26.35 -4.04
CA GLN A 437 -6.45 -26.95 -5.21
C GLN A 437 -7.03 -25.87 -6.14
N ALA A 438 -7.25 -26.25 -7.39
CA ALA A 438 -8.05 -25.46 -8.32
C ALA A 438 -9.55 -25.79 -8.15
N GLU A 439 -10.40 -24.80 -8.43
CA GLU A 439 -11.87 -24.96 -8.39
C GLU A 439 -12.36 -26.15 -9.22
N ARG A 440 -11.67 -26.43 -10.33
CA ARG A 440 -11.98 -27.53 -11.23
C ARG A 440 -10.73 -28.26 -11.70
N LYS A 441 -10.83 -29.57 -11.82
CA LYS A 441 -9.84 -30.37 -12.53
C LYS A 441 -10.16 -30.34 -14.03
N LEU A 442 -9.41 -29.55 -14.77
CA LEU A 442 -9.60 -29.40 -16.22
C LEU A 442 -9.11 -30.62 -16.98
N THR A 443 -9.96 -31.16 -17.86
CA THR A 443 -9.57 -32.17 -18.84
C THR A 443 -8.66 -31.54 -19.93
N SER A 444 -7.96 -32.35 -20.71
CA SER A 444 -7.15 -31.89 -21.83
C SER A 444 -7.98 -31.05 -22.82
N SER A 445 -9.12 -31.54 -23.22
CA SER A 445 -10.02 -30.85 -24.16
C SER A 445 -10.50 -29.48 -23.59
N GLN A 446 -10.79 -29.40 -22.28
CA GLN A 446 -11.18 -28.13 -21.66
C GLN A 446 -10.03 -27.15 -21.65
N ARG A 447 -8.79 -27.60 -21.38
CA ARG A 447 -7.59 -26.73 -21.45
C ARG A 447 -7.36 -26.24 -22.88
N ASP A 448 -7.53 -27.08 -23.88
CA ASP A 448 -7.41 -26.72 -25.30
C ASP A 448 -8.46 -25.67 -25.68
N THR A 449 -9.71 -25.83 -25.22
CA THR A 449 -10.80 -24.87 -25.44
C THR A 449 -10.48 -23.50 -24.83
N LEU A 450 -10.05 -23.48 -23.58
CA LEU A 450 -9.64 -22.24 -22.89
C LEU A 450 -8.46 -21.56 -23.60
N TYR A 451 -7.43 -22.34 -23.92
CA TYR A 451 -6.23 -21.83 -24.56
C TYR A 451 -6.49 -21.29 -25.97
N SER A 452 -7.42 -21.92 -26.71
CA SER A 452 -7.89 -21.41 -28.01
C SER A 452 -8.64 -20.10 -27.89
N ALA A 453 -9.32 -19.86 -26.77
CA ALA A 453 -10.00 -18.60 -26.44
C ALA A 453 -9.09 -17.56 -25.73
N ASN A 454 -7.76 -17.74 -25.75
CA ASN A 454 -6.77 -16.87 -25.12
C ASN A 454 -6.87 -16.77 -23.59
N VAL A 455 -7.48 -17.76 -22.92
CA VAL A 455 -7.50 -17.87 -21.46
C VAL A 455 -6.45 -18.90 -21.04
N ASN A 456 -5.61 -18.55 -20.10
CA ASN A 456 -4.55 -19.40 -19.60
C ASN A 456 -5.09 -20.35 -18.54
N PRO A 457 -5.11 -21.68 -18.79
CA PRO A 457 -5.64 -22.62 -17.83
C PRO A 457 -4.71 -22.82 -16.63
N ILE A 458 -5.30 -22.85 -15.44
CA ILE A 458 -4.65 -23.34 -14.22
C ILE A 458 -5.07 -24.79 -14.05
N ALA A 459 -4.12 -25.71 -14.07
CA ALA A 459 -4.37 -27.13 -14.09
C ALA A 459 -3.71 -27.85 -12.92
N SER A 460 -4.36 -28.90 -12.42
CA SER A 460 -3.81 -29.78 -11.39
C SER A 460 -3.26 -31.05 -12.02
N PHE A 461 -2.01 -31.37 -11.72
CA PHE A 461 -1.35 -32.59 -12.19
C PHE A 461 -0.95 -33.50 -11.03
N PRO A 462 -1.14 -34.80 -11.13
CA PRO A 462 -0.70 -35.74 -10.10
C PRO A 462 0.80 -35.57 -9.79
N GLY A 463 1.16 -35.45 -8.53
CA GLY A 463 2.55 -35.29 -8.08
C GLY A 463 3.21 -33.93 -8.39
N ARG A 464 2.49 -33.01 -9.02
CA ARG A 464 3.03 -31.68 -9.37
C ARG A 464 2.22 -30.52 -8.79
N GLY A 465 1.05 -30.80 -8.19
CA GLY A 465 0.19 -29.76 -7.63
C GLY A 465 -0.57 -28.95 -8.69
N VAL A 466 -0.85 -27.71 -8.35
CA VAL A 466 -1.57 -26.75 -9.19
C VAL A 466 -0.57 -25.86 -9.92
N VAL A 467 -0.70 -25.76 -11.24
CA VAL A 467 0.23 -25.02 -12.08
C VAL A 467 -0.49 -24.17 -13.14
N VAL A 468 0.08 -23.05 -13.48
CA VAL A 468 -0.28 -22.27 -14.66
C VAL A 468 0.19 -23.01 -15.91
N PHE A 469 -0.73 -23.37 -16.80
CA PHE A 469 -0.45 -24.19 -17.97
C PHE A 469 -0.78 -23.47 -19.29
N GLY A 470 -0.55 -22.18 -19.35
CA GLY A 470 -0.72 -21.32 -20.51
C GLY A 470 -0.07 -19.96 -20.31
N GLN A 471 0.25 -19.30 -21.42
CA GLN A 471 0.90 -17.97 -21.39
C GLN A 471 0.46 -17.11 -22.60
N LYS A 472 -0.81 -17.04 -22.87
CA LYS A 472 -1.37 -16.17 -23.91
C LYS A 472 -1.78 -14.82 -23.33
N THR A 473 -1.62 -13.77 -24.12
CA THR A 473 -2.32 -12.49 -23.93
C THR A 473 -3.74 -12.61 -24.49
N LEU A 474 -4.59 -11.63 -24.22
CA LEU A 474 -5.95 -11.59 -24.75
C LEU A 474 -6.02 -11.07 -26.21
N GLN A 475 -4.88 -10.97 -26.91
CA GLN A 475 -4.82 -10.56 -28.30
C GLN A 475 -5.44 -11.63 -29.21
N LYS A 476 -6.43 -11.21 -30.05
CA LYS A 476 -7.11 -12.11 -30.99
C LYS A 476 -6.27 -12.43 -32.23
N ARG A 477 -5.57 -11.41 -32.73
CA ARG A 477 -4.72 -11.59 -33.91
C ARG A 477 -3.50 -12.43 -33.55
N ALA A 478 -3.29 -13.52 -34.27
CA ALA A 478 -2.09 -14.34 -34.12
C ALA A 478 -0.83 -13.54 -34.49
N SER A 479 0.07 -13.34 -33.54
CA SER A 479 1.37 -12.72 -33.71
C SER A 479 2.28 -13.14 -32.56
N ALA A 480 3.56 -12.74 -32.58
CA ALA A 480 4.45 -12.99 -31.45
C ALA A 480 3.95 -12.36 -30.14
N LEU A 481 3.14 -11.30 -30.23
CA LEU A 481 2.59 -10.56 -29.07
C LEU A 481 1.36 -11.23 -28.45
N ASP A 482 0.89 -12.32 -29.02
CA ASP A 482 -0.13 -13.17 -28.39
C ASP A 482 0.44 -14.00 -27.24
N ARG A 483 1.73 -13.86 -26.93
CA ARG A 483 2.46 -14.55 -25.86
C ARG A 483 2.89 -13.58 -24.77
N VAL A 484 2.59 -13.94 -23.53
CA VAL A 484 2.96 -13.13 -22.34
C VAL A 484 4.47 -12.92 -22.25
N ASN A 485 5.27 -13.95 -22.47
CA ASN A 485 6.72 -13.84 -22.39
C ASN A 485 7.30 -12.86 -23.43
N VAL A 486 6.81 -12.86 -24.66
CA VAL A 486 7.23 -11.92 -25.70
C VAL A 486 6.80 -10.50 -25.37
N ARG A 487 5.56 -10.32 -24.87
CA ARG A 487 5.09 -9.00 -24.43
C ARG A 487 5.95 -8.47 -23.29
N ARG A 488 6.27 -9.30 -22.29
CA ARG A 488 7.14 -8.93 -21.17
C ARG A 488 8.56 -8.60 -21.63
N LEU A 489 9.11 -9.36 -22.57
CA LEU A 489 10.40 -9.03 -23.20
C LEU A 489 10.38 -7.62 -23.80
N LEU A 490 9.35 -7.31 -24.60
CA LEU A 490 9.28 -5.99 -25.24
C LEU A 490 9.08 -4.85 -24.22
N ILE A 491 8.35 -5.09 -23.13
CA ILE A 491 8.22 -4.14 -22.04
C ILE A 491 9.61 -3.90 -21.40
N ALA A 492 10.33 -4.94 -21.06
CA ALA A 492 11.66 -4.83 -20.46
C ALA A 492 12.67 -4.11 -21.39
N VAL A 493 12.67 -4.48 -22.66
CA VAL A 493 13.57 -3.84 -23.66
C VAL A 493 13.23 -2.37 -23.87
N LYS A 494 11.93 -2.02 -23.98
CA LYS A 494 11.49 -0.62 -24.09
C LYS A 494 11.91 0.20 -22.88
N SER A 495 11.70 -0.32 -21.68
CA SER A 495 12.07 0.36 -20.44
C SER A 495 13.58 0.59 -20.37
N PHE A 496 14.38 -0.43 -20.69
CA PHE A 496 15.83 -0.32 -20.73
C PHE A 496 16.32 0.72 -21.74
N ILE A 497 15.74 0.72 -22.96
CA ILE A 497 16.08 1.70 -24.00
C ILE A 497 15.68 3.11 -23.57
N SER A 498 14.48 3.29 -22.97
CA SER A 498 14.02 4.60 -22.48
C SER A 498 14.97 5.17 -21.43
N GLN A 499 15.38 4.35 -20.45
CA GLN A 499 16.33 4.80 -19.41
C GLN A 499 17.69 5.24 -19.97
N ILE A 500 18.17 4.57 -21.01
CA ILE A 500 19.40 5.00 -21.68
C ILE A 500 19.16 6.26 -22.53
N ALA A 501 18.05 6.30 -23.25
CA ALA A 501 17.72 7.42 -24.14
C ALA A 501 17.48 8.71 -23.36
N ASP A 502 16.87 8.64 -22.17
CA ASP A 502 16.62 9.80 -21.31
C ASP A 502 17.93 10.51 -20.93
N ASN A 503 19.03 9.77 -20.76
CA ASN A 503 20.34 10.33 -20.49
C ASN A 503 20.99 11.00 -21.72
N LEU A 504 20.48 10.69 -22.92
CA LEU A 504 20.98 11.26 -24.19
C LEU A 504 20.12 12.43 -24.69
N VAL A 505 19.00 12.69 -24.05
CA VAL A 505 18.15 13.85 -24.37
C VAL A 505 18.93 15.12 -24.02
N PHE A 506 19.07 16.02 -24.99
CA PHE A 506 19.89 17.24 -24.94
C PHE A 506 21.41 17.07 -24.99
N GLU A 507 21.94 15.84 -25.13
CA GLU A 507 23.35 15.69 -25.48
C GLU A 507 23.58 16.21 -26.92
N GLN A 508 24.61 17.05 -27.09
CA GLN A 508 25.01 17.53 -28.40
C GLN A 508 25.88 16.47 -29.08
N ASN A 509 25.59 16.11 -30.32
CA ASN A 509 26.42 15.27 -31.18
C ASN A 509 27.72 15.99 -31.58
#